data_79d7e29c4ecf0c3036b932a2b28cf1e6
#
_entry.id   79d7e29c4ecf0c3036b932a2b28cf1e6
#
_cell.length_a   1.000
_cell.length_b   1.000
_cell.length_c   1.000
_cell.angle_alpha   90.00
_cell.angle_beta   90.00
_cell.angle_gamma   90.00
#
_symmetry.space_group_name_H-M   'P 1'
#
loop_
_entity.id
_entity.type
_entity.pdbx_description
1 polymer ?
#
loop_
_entity_poly.entity_id
_entity_poly.type
_entity_poly.pdbx_seq_one_letter_code
_entity_poly.pdbx_strand_id
1 'polypeptide(L)'
;KILQYIYGLGISYGNGIPESITPDTYEHIVIHTIAGVHSTEQISDLLKRGFKVLILWYKNYGRGKTYLSDKIRYNINDLKTHIWELLSEGFLSFDNLALEQLAVKRFFTEESRAERYMWDEGTFTMYLDASTDDIQYGIASSLPQRWKLEDIFLAFNKVKDERKTVSFWNE
;
A
#
# COMPACT_ATOMS: atom_id res chain seq x y z
N LYS A 1 11.48 -15.63 -21.20
CA LYS A 1 10.52 -15.35 -22.31
C LYS A 1 9.23 -14.65 -21.86
N ILE A 2 8.71 -14.84 -20.63
CA ILE A 2 7.48 -14.16 -20.13
C ILE A 2 7.74 -12.69 -19.80
N LEU A 3 8.90 -12.37 -19.28
CA LEU A 3 9.23 -11.04 -18.74
C LEU A 3 9.18 -9.90 -19.78
N GLN A 4 9.36 -10.22 -21.07
CA GLN A 4 9.21 -9.22 -22.15
C GLN A 4 7.78 -8.68 -22.34
N TYR A 5 6.78 -9.36 -21.76
CA TYR A 5 5.37 -8.94 -21.80
C TYR A 5 4.89 -8.31 -20.49
N ILE A 6 5.79 -8.18 -19.49
CA ILE A 6 5.46 -7.62 -18.19
C ILE A 6 5.81 -6.13 -18.21
N TYR A 7 4.81 -5.27 -18.06
CA TYR A 7 4.99 -3.84 -17.98
C TYR A 7 5.53 -3.40 -16.60
N GLY A 8 5.12 -4.04 -15.53
CA GLY A 8 5.56 -3.72 -14.17
C GLY A 8 5.70 -4.97 -13.33
N LEU A 9 6.69 -4.99 -12.43
CA LEU A 9 6.98 -6.12 -11.55
C LEU A 9 7.02 -5.66 -10.09
N GLY A 10 6.04 -6.16 -9.30
CA GLY A 10 6.06 -6.03 -7.85
C GLY A 10 6.75 -7.24 -7.23
N ILE A 11 7.78 -7.02 -6.44
CA ILE A 11 8.53 -8.08 -5.75
C ILE A 11 8.37 -7.91 -4.25
N SER A 12 7.79 -8.91 -3.57
CA SER A 12 7.76 -8.93 -2.10
C SER A 12 9.15 -9.18 -1.54
N TYR A 13 9.63 -8.27 -0.71
CA TYR A 13 10.91 -8.41 -0.02
C TYR A 13 10.78 -9.42 1.12
N GLY A 14 11.11 -10.67 0.81
CA GLY A 14 11.09 -11.75 1.80
C GLY A 14 12.49 -12.09 2.29
N ASN A 15 13.14 -13.01 1.64
CA ASN A 15 14.50 -13.45 1.97
C ASN A 15 15.60 -12.71 1.19
N GLY A 16 15.32 -11.51 0.72
CA GLY A 16 16.18 -10.68 -0.12
C GLY A 16 15.73 -10.62 -1.57
N ILE A 17 16.45 -9.85 -2.37
CA ILE A 17 16.24 -9.73 -3.82
C ILE A 17 17.33 -10.55 -4.50
N PRO A 18 16.99 -11.41 -5.48
CA PRO A 18 18.00 -12.12 -6.25
C PRO A 18 19.02 -11.15 -6.88
N GLU A 19 20.30 -11.50 -6.87
CA GLU A 19 21.38 -10.66 -7.43
C GLU A 19 21.19 -10.33 -8.92
N SER A 20 20.49 -11.19 -9.65
CA SER A 20 20.14 -10.98 -11.06
C SER A 20 19.10 -9.87 -11.27
N ILE A 21 18.47 -9.38 -10.19
CA ILE A 21 17.48 -8.31 -10.25
C ILE A 21 18.12 -7.03 -9.73
N THR A 22 18.29 -6.08 -10.64
CA THR A 22 18.77 -4.73 -10.37
C THR A 22 17.67 -3.71 -10.73
N PRO A 23 17.75 -2.47 -10.27
CA PRO A 23 16.80 -1.43 -10.67
C PRO A 23 16.66 -1.27 -12.18
N ASP A 24 17.75 -1.50 -12.92
CA ASP A 24 17.81 -1.37 -14.39
C ASP A 24 17.31 -2.62 -15.14
N THR A 25 17.08 -3.73 -14.44
CA THR A 25 16.63 -4.98 -15.07
C THR A 25 15.25 -4.81 -15.73
N TYR A 26 14.37 -4.01 -15.13
CA TYR A 26 13.06 -3.67 -15.65
C TYR A 26 12.69 -2.23 -15.29
N GLU A 27 12.11 -1.50 -16.23
CA GLU A 27 11.75 -0.07 -16.06
C GLU A 27 10.79 0.18 -14.88
N HIS A 28 9.95 -0.79 -14.57
CA HIS A 28 8.90 -0.66 -13.55
C HIS A 28 8.98 -1.75 -12.47
N ILE A 29 10.16 -1.89 -11.84
CA ILE A 29 10.30 -2.73 -10.65
C ILE A 29 9.93 -1.91 -9.41
N VAL A 30 9.08 -2.50 -8.56
CA VAL A 30 8.73 -1.99 -7.24
C VAL A 30 8.94 -3.07 -6.19
N ILE A 31 9.73 -2.78 -5.18
CA ILE A 31 9.95 -3.71 -4.05
C ILE A 31 8.90 -3.43 -2.97
N HIS A 32 8.09 -4.43 -2.66
CA HIS A 32 7.08 -4.37 -1.62
C HIS A 32 7.69 -4.77 -0.29
N THR A 33 7.65 -3.87 0.67
CA THR A 33 8.04 -4.10 2.07
C THR A 33 6.81 -3.98 2.98
N ILE A 34 6.89 -4.51 4.19
CA ILE A 34 5.81 -4.40 5.18
C ILE A 34 6.35 -3.61 6.37
N ALA A 35 5.63 -2.55 6.76
CA ALA A 35 5.97 -1.72 7.91
C ALA A 35 6.19 -2.57 9.17
N GLY A 36 7.33 -2.42 9.81
CA GLY A 36 7.71 -3.16 11.01
C GLY A 36 8.26 -4.56 10.80
N VAL A 37 7.92 -5.25 9.70
CA VAL A 37 8.56 -6.53 9.33
C VAL A 37 9.97 -6.26 8.83
N HIS A 38 10.13 -5.25 7.98
CA HIS A 38 11.41 -4.79 7.47
C HIS A 38 11.87 -3.57 8.27
N SER A 39 13.16 -3.54 8.59
CA SER A 39 13.74 -2.43 9.35
C SER A 39 13.97 -1.20 8.46
N THR A 40 14.17 -0.05 9.10
CA THR A 40 14.53 1.20 8.42
C THR A 40 15.79 1.05 7.58
N GLU A 41 16.82 0.35 8.11
CA GLU A 41 18.08 0.11 7.40
C GLU A 41 17.89 -0.74 6.13
N GLN A 42 17.02 -1.76 6.20
CA GLN A 42 16.71 -2.59 5.03
C GLN A 42 16.02 -1.78 3.93
N ILE A 43 15.11 -0.89 4.31
CA ILE A 43 14.40 0.00 3.37
C ILE A 43 15.38 1.02 2.78
N SER A 44 16.22 1.63 3.62
CA SER A 44 17.28 2.56 3.22
C SER A 44 18.26 1.91 2.22
N ASP A 45 18.71 0.67 2.49
CA ASP A 45 19.59 -0.08 1.57
C ASP A 45 18.93 -0.24 0.19
N LEU A 46 17.66 -0.62 0.14
CA LEU A 46 16.92 -0.74 -1.12
C LEU A 46 16.86 0.57 -1.91
N LEU A 47 16.56 1.67 -1.21
CA LEU A 47 16.49 3.01 -1.82
C LEU A 47 17.85 3.45 -2.36
N LYS A 48 18.93 3.28 -1.56
CA LYS A 48 20.31 3.60 -1.96
C LYS A 48 20.80 2.77 -3.14
N ARG A 49 20.31 1.55 -3.28
CA ARG A 49 20.56 0.72 -4.46
C ARG A 49 19.73 1.13 -5.68
N GLY A 50 18.88 2.15 -5.57
CA GLY A 50 18.08 2.69 -6.68
C GLY A 50 16.74 1.99 -6.92
N PHE A 51 16.30 1.08 -6.04
CA PHE A 51 14.98 0.46 -6.16
C PHE A 51 13.86 1.43 -5.79
N LYS A 52 12.74 1.34 -6.51
CA LYS A 52 11.47 1.92 -6.07
C LYS A 52 10.88 1.03 -4.97
N VAL A 53 10.53 1.60 -3.83
CA VAL A 53 10.02 0.85 -2.67
C VAL A 53 8.58 1.25 -2.38
N LEU A 54 7.71 0.26 -2.15
CA LEU A 54 6.36 0.43 -1.65
C LEU A 54 6.28 -0.16 -0.23
N ILE A 55 5.98 0.69 0.75
CA ILE A 55 5.71 0.23 2.11
C ILE A 55 4.22 -0.09 2.24
N LEU A 56 3.92 -1.34 2.56
CA LEU A 56 2.60 -1.83 2.89
C LEU A 56 2.36 -1.75 4.39
N TRP A 57 1.11 -1.51 4.79
CA TRP A 57 0.72 -1.53 6.19
C TRP A 57 0.91 -2.92 6.83
N TYR A 58 1.33 -2.93 8.10
CA TYR A 58 1.27 -4.14 8.91
C TYR A 58 -0.16 -4.44 9.34
N LYS A 59 -0.73 -5.53 8.83
CA LYS A 59 -2.08 -5.97 9.17
C LYS A 59 -2.07 -6.76 10.49
N ASN A 60 -2.59 -6.16 11.56
CA ASN A 60 -2.64 -6.77 12.91
C ASN A 60 -3.88 -7.66 13.13
N TYR A 61 -4.46 -8.20 12.06
CA TYR A 61 -5.58 -9.14 12.10
C TYR A 61 -5.27 -10.43 11.34
N GLY A 62 -6.10 -11.46 11.51
CA GLY A 62 -5.83 -12.77 10.96
C GLY A 62 -4.46 -13.30 11.44
N ARG A 63 -3.67 -13.85 10.54
CA ARG A 63 -2.32 -14.35 10.84
C ARG A 63 -1.38 -13.26 11.34
N GLY A 64 -1.52 -12.02 10.89
CA GLY A 64 -0.68 -10.91 11.36
C GLY A 64 -0.79 -10.66 12.87
N LYS A 65 -1.96 -10.91 13.46
CA LYS A 65 -2.14 -10.80 14.92
C LYS A 65 -1.23 -11.78 15.69
N THR A 66 -1.04 -12.98 15.16
CA THR A 66 -0.20 -14.02 15.78
C THR A 66 1.30 -13.68 15.72
N TYR A 67 1.73 -12.97 14.66
CA TYR A 67 3.13 -12.61 14.45
C TYR A 67 3.51 -11.23 15.00
N LEU A 68 2.54 -10.45 15.52
CA LEU A 68 2.80 -9.15 16.09
C LEU A 68 3.72 -9.30 17.33
N SER A 69 4.90 -8.72 17.25
CA SER A 69 5.93 -8.76 18.30
C SER A 69 6.38 -7.34 18.68
N ASP A 70 7.07 -7.23 19.81
CA ASP A 70 7.65 -5.96 20.24
C ASP A 70 8.68 -5.44 19.23
N LYS A 71 9.39 -6.34 18.54
CA LYS A 71 10.29 -5.98 17.44
C LYS A 71 9.54 -5.28 16.30
N ILE A 72 8.38 -5.81 15.90
CA ILE A 72 7.56 -5.18 14.85
C ILE A 72 7.08 -3.80 15.30
N ARG A 73 6.62 -3.66 16.55
CA ARG A 73 6.20 -2.37 17.12
C ARG A 73 7.36 -1.37 17.15
N TYR A 74 8.52 -1.82 17.59
CA TYR A 74 9.74 -1.01 17.60
C TYR A 74 10.09 -0.54 16.18
N ASN A 75 10.16 -1.43 15.19
CA ASN A 75 10.48 -1.08 13.82
C ASN A 75 9.45 -0.11 13.21
N ILE A 76 8.15 -0.24 13.52
CA ILE A 76 7.13 0.73 13.08
C ILE A 76 7.41 2.12 13.65
N ASN A 77 7.77 2.22 14.93
CA ASN A 77 8.09 3.49 15.56
C ASN A 77 9.40 4.08 15.02
N ASP A 78 10.38 3.24 14.77
CA ASP A 78 11.64 3.63 14.15
C ASP A 78 11.40 4.17 12.73
N LEU A 79 10.64 3.46 11.90
CA LEU A 79 10.21 3.95 10.59
C LEU A 79 9.53 5.32 10.65
N LYS A 80 8.61 5.52 11.60
CA LYS A 80 7.93 6.82 11.80
C LYS A 80 8.91 7.97 12.02
N THR A 81 9.98 7.69 12.73
CA THR A 81 11.00 8.69 13.07
C THR A 81 11.84 9.06 11.85
N HIS A 82 12.17 8.08 11.01
CA HIS A 82 13.11 8.23 9.89
C HIS A 82 12.44 8.38 8.51
N ILE A 83 11.11 8.52 8.44
CA ILE A 83 10.39 8.64 7.16
C ILE A 83 10.92 9.78 6.29
N TRP A 84 11.24 10.93 6.91
CA TRP A 84 11.74 12.09 6.15
C TRP A 84 13.08 11.82 5.49
N GLU A 85 13.98 11.15 6.19
CA GLU A 85 15.29 10.74 5.68
C GLU A 85 15.12 9.76 4.53
N LEU A 86 14.29 8.72 4.70
CA LEU A 86 14.01 7.75 3.65
C LEU A 86 13.38 8.38 2.39
N LEU A 87 12.50 9.37 2.54
CA LEU A 87 11.92 10.11 1.42
C LEU A 87 12.98 10.90 0.62
N SER A 88 14.10 11.26 1.23
CA SER A 88 15.21 11.93 0.56
C SER A 88 16.19 10.96 -0.13
N GLU A 89 16.16 9.67 0.21
CA GLU A 89 17.08 8.66 -0.32
C GLU A 89 16.67 8.11 -1.69
N GLY A 90 15.38 8.17 -2.05
CA GLY A 90 14.92 7.61 -3.32
C GLY A 90 13.40 7.56 -3.49
N PHE A 91 12.95 6.69 -4.40
CA PHE A 91 11.54 6.52 -4.71
C PHE A 91 10.85 5.67 -3.65
N LEU A 92 10.21 6.32 -2.69
CA LEU A 92 9.43 5.71 -1.62
C LEU A 92 7.95 6.01 -1.79
N SER A 93 7.12 4.97 -1.77
CA SER A 93 5.67 5.05 -1.83
C SER A 93 5.04 4.24 -0.69
N PHE A 94 3.76 4.48 -0.44
CA PHE A 94 3.03 3.86 0.67
C PHE A 94 1.65 3.41 0.19
N ASP A 95 1.15 2.30 0.73
CA ASP A 95 -0.28 2.04 0.63
C ASP A 95 -1.08 3.00 1.54
N ASN A 96 -2.37 3.14 1.31
CA ASN A 96 -3.21 4.10 2.04
C ASN A 96 -3.16 3.90 3.55
N LEU A 97 -3.07 2.65 3.99
CA LEU A 97 -3.06 2.32 5.42
C LEU A 97 -1.69 2.58 6.05
N ALA A 98 -0.59 2.38 5.29
CA ALA A 98 0.74 2.74 5.73
C ALA A 98 0.91 4.26 5.88
N LEU A 99 0.27 5.07 5.03
CA LEU A 99 0.25 6.53 5.17
C LEU A 99 -0.26 6.96 6.55
N GLU A 100 -1.31 6.31 7.04
CA GLU A 100 -1.87 6.59 8.37
C GLU A 100 -1.00 6.00 9.47
N GLN A 101 -0.65 4.72 9.36
CA GLN A 101 0.11 4.02 10.40
C GLN A 101 1.46 4.67 10.69
N LEU A 102 2.14 5.16 9.64
CA LEU A 102 3.43 5.83 9.73
C LEU A 102 3.32 7.35 9.88
N ALA A 103 2.10 7.89 9.95
CA ALA A 103 1.81 9.32 10.05
C ALA A 103 2.50 10.15 8.94
N VAL A 104 2.59 9.61 7.73
CA VAL A 104 3.29 10.23 6.59
C VAL A 104 2.62 11.54 6.17
N LYS A 105 1.30 11.64 6.35
CA LYS A 105 0.50 12.83 5.97
C LYS A 105 1.04 14.13 6.58
N ARG A 106 1.71 14.08 7.74
CA ARG A 106 2.29 15.27 8.41
C ARG A 106 3.39 15.97 7.60
N PHE A 107 3.98 15.29 6.64
CA PHE A 107 5.10 15.83 5.85
C PHE A 107 4.63 16.52 4.55
N PHE A 108 3.33 16.51 4.25
CA PHE A 108 2.79 17.03 3.00
C PHE A 108 1.69 18.05 3.25
N THR A 109 1.62 19.08 2.39
CA THR A 109 0.47 19.98 2.32
C THR A 109 -0.74 19.25 1.72
N GLU A 110 -1.95 19.79 1.88
CA GLU A 110 -3.15 19.20 1.29
C GLU A 110 -3.06 19.10 -0.23
N GLU A 111 -2.51 20.13 -0.89
CA GLU A 111 -2.32 20.14 -2.33
C GLU A 111 -1.36 19.03 -2.79
N SER A 112 -0.18 18.93 -2.15
CA SER A 112 0.79 17.88 -2.51
C SER A 112 0.29 16.46 -2.18
N ARG A 113 -0.60 16.32 -1.20
CA ARG A 113 -1.31 15.05 -0.95
C ARG A 113 -2.26 14.70 -2.09
N ALA A 114 -3.06 15.67 -2.55
CA ALA A 114 -4.03 15.46 -3.63
C ALA A 114 -3.36 15.02 -4.94
N GLU A 115 -2.15 15.50 -5.21
CA GLU A 115 -1.40 15.16 -6.43
C GLU A 115 -0.68 13.82 -6.37
N ARG A 116 -0.25 13.37 -5.17
CA ARG A 116 0.73 12.27 -5.02
C ARG A 116 0.15 10.98 -4.46
N TYR A 117 -0.98 11.04 -3.79
CA TYR A 117 -1.53 9.88 -3.09
C TYR A 117 -2.95 9.56 -3.52
N MET A 118 -3.22 8.26 -3.70
CA MET A 118 -4.58 7.75 -3.72
C MET A 118 -5.14 7.90 -2.30
N TRP A 119 -6.27 8.60 -2.20
CA TRP A 119 -6.97 8.79 -0.93
C TRP A 119 -7.55 7.46 -0.41
N ASP A 120 -8.38 7.58 0.61
CA ASP A 120 -9.07 6.44 1.23
C ASP A 120 -9.72 5.50 0.22
N GLU A 121 -9.90 4.23 0.62
CA GLU A 121 -10.64 3.24 -0.17
C GLU A 121 -11.98 3.83 -0.68
N GLY A 122 -12.35 3.49 -1.89
CA GLY A 122 -13.54 4.01 -2.55
C GLY A 122 -13.36 5.33 -3.31
N THR A 123 -12.24 6.06 -3.16
CA THR A 123 -11.97 7.27 -3.94
C THR A 123 -11.56 6.96 -5.37
N PHE A 124 -10.58 6.07 -5.54
CA PHE A 124 -10.06 5.60 -6.82
C PHE A 124 -10.07 4.08 -6.96
N THR A 125 -10.62 3.40 -5.97
CA THR A 125 -10.69 1.95 -5.90
C THR A 125 -12.10 1.51 -5.54
N MET A 126 -12.40 0.25 -5.76
CA MET A 126 -13.65 -0.40 -5.41
C MET A 126 -13.32 -1.79 -4.88
N TYR A 127 -13.99 -2.21 -3.81
CA TYR A 127 -13.88 -3.58 -3.33
C TYR A 127 -14.79 -4.49 -4.17
N LEU A 128 -14.24 -5.63 -4.61
CA LEU A 128 -15.00 -6.68 -5.28
C LEU A 128 -14.97 -7.96 -4.44
N ASP A 129 -16.12 -8.55 -4.24
CA ASP A 129 -16.29 -9.85 -3.60
C ASP A 129 -16.81 -10.85 -4.63
N ALA A 130 -15.93 -11.79 -4.99
CA ALA A 130 -16.23 -12.88 -5.90
C ALA A 130 -16.30 -14.25 -5.16
N SER A 131 -16.54 -14.23 -3.85
CA SER A 131 -16.64 -15.44 -3.04
C SER A 131 -17.96 -16.20 -3.24
N THR A 132 -18.93 -15.57 -3.87
CA THR A 132 -20.24 -16.15 -4.22
C THR A 132 -20.47 -16.12 -5.72
N ASP A 133 -21.46 -16.87 -6.22
CA ASP A 133 -21.81 -16.89 -7.64
C ASP A 133 -22.24 -15.51 -8.17
N ASP A 134 -22.82 -14.67 -7.33
CA ASP A 134 -23.12 -13.27 -7.61
C ASP A 134 -21.96 -12.39 -7.12
N ILE A 135 -21.18 -11.83 -8.07
CA ILE A 135 -20.13 -10.86 -7.74
C ILE A 135 -20.77 -9.64 -7.09
N GLN A 136 -20.27 -9.29 -5.91
CA GLN A 136 -20.70 -8.10 -5.17
C GLN A 136 -19.58 -7.06 -5.16
N TYR A 137 -19.95 -5.81 -4.97
CA TYR A 137 -19.00 -4.72 -4.80
C TYR A 137 -19.36 -3.83 -3.61
N GLY A 138 -18.40 -3.06 -3.15
CA GLY A 138 -18.55 -2.12 -2.05
C GLY A 138 -17.47 -1.06 -2.07
N ILE A 139 -17.56 -0.11 -1.15
CA ILE A 139 -16.57 0.96 -1.01
C ILE A 139 -15.23 0.39 -0.52
N ALA A 140 -15.28 -0.44 0.51
CA ALA A 140 -14.11 -1.03 1.15
C ALA A 140 -14.41 -2.44 1.68
N SER A 141 -13.36 -3.24 1.86
CA SER A 141 -13.50 -4.58 2.45
C SER A 141 -13.99 -4.57 3.89
N SER A 142 -13.64 -3.52 4.63
CA SER A 142 -14.00 -3.33 6.05
C SER A 142 -15.44 -2.88 6.28
N LEU A 143 -16.10 -2.32 5.28
CA LEU A 143 -17.49 -1.89 5.37
C LEU A 143 -18.44 -3.04 5.01
N PRO A 144 -19.56 -3.22 5.73
CA PRO A 144 -20.49 -4.33 5.50
C PRO A 144 -21.37 -4.14 4.27
N GLN A 145 -21.47 -2.90 3.76
CA GLN A 145 -22.37 -2.57 2.66
C GLN A 145 -21.88 -3.19 1.34
N ARG A 146 -22.77 -3.95 0.70
CA ARG A 146 -22.53 -4.65 -0.57
C ARG A 146 -23.67 -4.43 -1.54
N TRP A 147 -23.32 -4.37 -2.83
CA TRP A 147 -24.27 -4.30 -3.93
C TRP A 147 -23.92 -5.36 -4.97
N LYS A 148 -24.92 -5.87 -5.67
CA LYS A 148 -24.69 -6.80 -6.79
C LYS A 148 -24.01 -6.07 -7.95
N LEU A 149 -22.98 -6.69 -8.53
CA LEU A 149 -22.27 -6.14 -9.69
C LEU A 149 -23.01 -6.53 -10.98
N GLU A 150 -23.54 -5.53 -11.68
CA GLU A 150 -24.15 -5.69 -12.99
C GLU A 150 -23.31 -5.03 -14.07
N ASP A 151 -22.79 -3.85 -13.80
CA ASP A 151 -21.89 -3.08 -14.68
C ASP A 151 -20.77 -2.45 -13.84
N ILE A 152 -19.52 -2.68 -14.26
CA ILE A 152 -18.35 -2.25 -13.49
C ILE A 152 -18.18 -0.72 -13.46
N PHE A 153 -18.54 -0.03 -14.54
CA PHE A 153 -18.40 1.42 -14.62
C PHE A 153 -19.48 2.13 -13.79
N LEU A 154 -20.73 1.64 -13.85
CA LEU A 154 -21.81 2.14 -13.01
C LEU A 154 -21.53 1.86 -11.53
N ALA A 155 -21.03 0.68 -11.20
CA ALA A 155 -20.60 0.31 -9.86
C ALA A 155 -19.53 1.26 -9.31
N PHE A 156 -18.50 1.55 -10.12
CA PHE A 156 -17.43 2.44 -9.71
C PHE A 156 -17.93 3.88 -9.47
N ASN A 157 -18.81 4.41 -10.32
CA ASN A 157 -19.41 5.72 -10.11
C ASN A 157 -20.25 5.77 -8.84
N LYS A 158 -21.04 4.72 -8.57
CA LYS A 158 -21.81 4.61 -7.34
C LYS A 158 -20.91 4.60 -6.11
N VAL A 159 -19.82 3.84 -6.12
CA VAL A 159 -18.84 3.83 -5.02
C VAL A 159 -18.28 5.23 -4.77
N LYS A 160 -17.91 5.96 -5.82
CA LYS A 160 -17.40 7.35 -5.69
C LYS A 160 -18.42 8.29 -5.03
N ASP A 161 -19.70 8.13 -5.35
CA ASP A 161 -20.74 8.99 -4.78
C ASP A 161 -21.06 8.61 -3.34
N GLU A 162 -21.23 7.33 -3.05
CA GLU A 162 -21.47 6.82 -1.71
C GLU A 162 -20.28 7.07 -0.77
N ARG A 163 -19.04 7.04 -1.27
CA ARG A 163 -17.82 7.33 -0.50
C ARG A 163 -17.87 8.72 0.15
N LYS A 164 -18.49 9.69 -0.50
CA LYS A 164 -18.62 11.06 0.03
C LYS A 164 -19.43 11.13 1.33
N THR A 165 -20.27 10.12 1.57
CA THR A 165 -21.15 10.04 2.76
C THR A 165 -20.55 9.22 3.89
N VAL A 166 -19.43 8.51 3.65
CA VAL A 166 -18.80 7.60 4.62
C VAL A 166 -17.57 8.25 5.22
N SER A 167 -17.52 8.33 6.55
CA SER A 167 -16.28 8.64 7.29
C SER A 167 -15.60 7.32 7.70
N PHE A 168 -14.38 7.09 7.21
CA PHE A 168 -13.56 5.94 7.63
C PHE A 168 -12.85 6.19 8.98
N TRP A 169 -12.87 7.43 9.45
CA TRP A 169 -12.05 7.91 10.54
C TRP A 169 -12.91 8.49 11.66
N ASN A 170 -13.84 7.71 12.14
CA ASN A 170 -14.44 7.98 13.44
C ASN A 170 -13.66 7.16 14.48
N GLU A 171 -12.75 7.87 15.18
CA GLU A 171 -11.94 7.50 16.35
C GLU A 171 -10.58 6.86 16.10
#